data_1eb98bf292634a0f05cab616f0a524df
#
_entry.id   1eb98bf292634a0f05cab616f0a524df
#
_cell.length_a   1.000
_cell.length_b   1.000
_cell.length_c   1.000
_cell.angle_alpha   90.00
_cell.angle_beta   90.00
_cell.angle_gamma   90.00
#
_symmetry.space_group_name_H-M   'P 1'
#
loop_
_entity.id
_entity.type
_entity.pdbx_description
1 polymer ?
#
loop_
_entity_poly.entity_id
_entity_poly.type
_entity_poly.pdbx_seq_one_letter_code
_entity_poly.pdbx_strand_id
1 'polypeptide(L)'
;SQHRPQIKAPAPTTAPGRSAESRARTREFHQAPPFRRARQESRPTTHTRFRMAAASSSLARRAVSWRRLLLSRAFAATAVPPKRVLVPVAAGTEPIEAAATADVLNRAGARVTVATVASAPSGDEGLLVEAAYGVKLVADGRVADLEAEAFDLIALPGGMPGSAHLRDCKVLEKMVKKHAENGGLYGAICAAPAVALAHWGMLKGLKATCYPSFIEKFPADVIPVNSRVVVDRNAVTSQGPGTSVEFALALVEQLYGKEKMEEVAGPLVTNLLHLFSLCYVN
;
A
#
# COMPACT_ATOMS: atom_id res chain seq x y z
N SER A 1 -37.79 50.85 15.44
CA SER A 1 -36.63 51.74 15.24
C SER A 1 -35.50 51.36 16.19
N GLN A 2 -34.55 50.53 15.76
CA GLN A 2 -33.28 50.41 16.47
C GLN A 2 -32.19 50.30 15.36
N HIS A 3 -31.35 51.36 15.30
CA HIS A 3 -30.18 51.44 14.45
C HIS A 3 -29.09 50.48 14.92
N ARG A 4 -28.62 49.65 14.01
CA ARG A 4 -27.38 48.88 14.14
C ARG A 4 -26.23 49.65 13.46
N PRO A 5 -25.10 49.92 14.14
CA PRO A 5 -23.98 50.55 13.47
C PRO A 5 -23.22 49.58 12.55
N GLN A 6 -22.94 50.05 11.36
CA GLN A 6 -22.05 49.35 10.41
C GLN A 6 -20.59 49.54 10.80
N ILE A 7 -19.85 48.46 10.96
CA ILE A 7 -18.41 48.50 11.19
C ILE A 7 -17.74 48.45 9.81
N LYS A 8 -17.04 49.57 9.47
CA LYS A 8 -16.28 49.77 8.27
C LYS A 8 -14.94 49.03 8.36
N ALA A 9 -14.62 48.17 7.39
CA ALA A 9 -13.33 47.48 7.30
C ALA A 9 -12.20 48.50 6.95
N PRO A 10 -10.99 48.33 7.51
CA PRO A 10 -9.84 49.17 7.19
C PRO A 10 -9.23 48.78 5.83
N ALA A 11 -8.75 49.83 5.10
CA ALA A 11 -8.09 49.72 3.82
C ALA A 11 -6.69 49.08 3.93
N PRO A 12 -6.17 48.44 2.85
CA PRO A 12 -4.85 47.85 2.87
C PRO A 12 -3.74 48.90 2.79
N THR A 13 -2.82 48.83 3.75
CA THR A 13 -1.58 49.61 3.80
C THR A 13 -0.56 49.07 2.80
N THR A 14 -0.14 49.88 1.89
CA THR A 14 0.99 49.64 0.98
C THR A 14 2.30 49.76 1.73
N ALA A 15 3.12 48.73 1.74
CA ALA A 15 4.50 48.76 2.21
C ALA A 15 5.47 49.05 1.05
N PRO A 16 6.58 49.82 1.28
CA PRO A 16 7.49 50.26 0.23
C PRO A 16 8.44 49.15 -0.23
N GLY A 17 8.77 49.23 -1.53
CA GLY A 17 9.66 48.32 -2.22
C GLY A 17 11.08 48.28 -1.66
N ARG A 18 11.64 47.07 -1.57
CA ARG A 18 13.07 46.84 -1.46
C ARG A 18 13.57 46.21 -2.76
N SER A 19 14.54 46.92 -3.33
CA SER A 19 15.29 46.64 -4.54
C SER A 19 15.97 45.25 -4.50
N ALA A 20 15.99 44.61 -5.67
CA ALA A 20 16.71 43.43 -6.02
C ALA A 20 18.23 43.65 -5.88
N GLU A 21 18.88 42.69 -5.21
CA GLU A 21 20.21 42.16 -5.52
C GLU A 21 20.51 41.04 -4.54
N SER A 22 20.30 39.82 -4.97
CA SER A 22 20.82 38.63 -4.27
C SER A 22 21.30 37.63 -5.33
N ARG A 23 22.61 37.61 -5.42
CA ARG A 23 23.46 36.78 -6.28
C ARG A 23 23.04 35.31 -6.29
N ALA A 24 22.86 34.78 -7.47
CA ALA A 24 22.86 33.35 -7.77
C ALA A 24 24.13 32.69 -7.22
N ARG A 25 23.99 31.85 -6.21
CA ARG A 25 25.01 30.81 -5.87
C ARG A 25 24.51 29.49 -6.44
N THR A 26 24.99 29.17 -7.62
CA THR A 26 24.99 27.82 -8.18
C THR A 26 25.73 26.90 -7.20
N ARG A 27 25.01 26.02 -6.53
CA ARG A 27 25.61 24.85 -5.84
C ARG A 27 25.75 23.77 -6.89
N GLU A 28 26.98 23.49 -7.27
CA GLU A 28 27.37 22.30 -8.01
C GLU A 28 26.99 21.06 -7.19
N PHE A 29 26.04 20.29 -7.72
CA PHE A 29 25.81 18.92 -7.26
C PHE A 29 26.97 18.05 -7.72
N HIS A 30 27.81 17.62 -6.81
CA HIS A 30 28.79 16.58 -7.04
C HIS A 30 28.06 15.30 -7.46
N GLN A 31 28.21 14.95 -8.75
CA GLN A 31 27.79 13.65 -9.27
C GLN A 31 28.66 12.55 -8.63
N ALA A 32 28.00 11.57 -8.03
CA ALA A 32 28.65 10.35 -7.58
C ALA A 32 29.24 9.59 -8.79
N PRO A 33 30.44 8.99 -8.67
CA PRO A 33 31.05 8.28 -9.78
C PRO A 33 30.30 7.01 -10.16
N PRO A 34 30.27 6.62 -11.45
CA PRO A 34 29.57 5.43 -11.90
C PRO A 34 30.22 4.15 -11.35
N PHE A 35 29.39 3.22 -10.91
CA PHE A 35 29.77 1.88 -10.46
C PHE A 35 30.60 1.18 -11.55
N ARG A 36 31.91 0.98 -11.29
CA ARG A 36 32.80 0.17 -12.15
C ARG A 36 32.37 -1.30 -12.03
N ARG A 37 31.90 -1.87 -13.13
CA ARG A 37 31.78 -3.33 -13.29
C ARG A 37 33.20 -3.92 -13.17
N ALA A 38 33.38 -4.79 -12.17
CA ALA A 38 34.61 -5.60 -12.07
C ALA A 38 34.70 -6.54 -13.29
N ARG A 39 35.78 -6.39 -14.06
CA ARG A 39 36.14 -7.34 -15.10
C ARG A 39 36.54 -8.65 -14.42
N GLN A 40 35.87 -9.73 -14.79
CA GLN A 40 36.29 -11.09 -14.49
C GLN A 40 37.56 -11.39 -15.31
N GLU A 41 38.71 -11.40 -14.65
CA GLU A 41 39.95 -11.89 -15.25
C GLU A 41 39.94 -13.41 -15.32
N SER A 42 40.05 -13.91 -16.53
CA SER A 42 40.24 -15.32 -16.83
C SER A 42 41.65 -15.78 -16.40
N ARG A 43 41.74 -16.74 -15.50
CA ARG A 43 42.98 -17.44 -15.17
C ARG A 43 43.23 -18.57 -16.17
N PRO A 44 44.52 -18.78 -16.57
CA PRO A 44 44.85 -19.79 -17.55
C PRO A 44 44.83 -21.21 -16.96
N THR A 45 44.34 -22.13 -17.74
CA THR A 45 44.28 -23.56 -17.49
C THR A 45 45.65 -24.19 -17.66
N THR A 46 46.24 -24.75 -16.60
CA THR A 46 47.34 -25.73 -16.72
C THR A 46 46.76 -27.13 -16.80
N HIS A 47 46.97 -27.76 -17.96
CA HIS A 47 46.73 -29.18 -18.20
C HIS A 47 47.70 -30.01 -17.41
N THR A 48 47.20 -30.84 -16.50
CA THR A 48 47.94 -32.03 -16.04
C THR A 48 47.05 -33.26 -16.27
N ARG A 49 47.46 -34.06 -17.26
CA ARG A 49 46.86 -35.37 -17.58
C ARG A 49 47.20 -36.34 -16.44
N PHE A 50 46.17 -36.84 -15.75
CA PHE A 50 46.24 -38.12 -15.07
C PHE A 50 45.17 -39.07 -15.67
N ARG A 51 45.67 -40.06 -16.41
CA ARG A 51 44.92 -41.26 -16.79
C ARG A 51 44.99 -42.23 -15.62
N MET A 52 43.82 -42.58 -15.05
CA MET A 52 43.64 -43.95 -14.55
C MET A 52 42.15 -44.31 -14.37
N ALA A 53 41.81 -45.44 -14.99
CA ALA A 53 40.85 -46.46 -14.63
C ALA A 53 39.34 -46.05 -14.54
N ALA A 54 38.68 -46.31 -15.64
CA ALA A 54 37.24 -46.55 -15.63
C ALA A 54 36.97 -48.01 -15.24
N ALA A 55 36.23 -48.23 -14.18
CA ALA A 55 35.33 -49.39 -14.03
C ALA A 55 34.41 -49.22 -12.82
N SER A 56 33.13 -49.54 -13.02
CA SER A 56 32.12 -49.83 -12.03
C SER A 56 31.61 -48.72 -11.10
N SER A 57 30.61 -47.95 -11.56
CA SER A 57 29.53 -47.45 -10.64
C SER A 57 28.37 -46.77 -11.40
N SER A 58 27.85 -47.38 -12.46
CA SER A 58 26.68 -46.85 -13.17
C SER A 58 25.36 -46.96 -12.40
N LEU A 59 25.26 -47.90 -11.45
CA LEU A 59 24.05 -48.10 -10.64
C LEU A 59 23.93 -47.11 -9.46
N ALA A 60 25.04 -46.72 -8.83
CA ALA A 60 25.02 -45.79 -7.68
C ALA A 60 24.66 -44.34 -8.13
N ARG A 61 25.06 -43.91 -9.34
CA ARG A 61 24.77 -42.58 -9.85
C ARG A 61 23.30 -42.37 -10.22
N ARG A 62 22.59 -43.42 -10.63
CA ARG A 62 21.15 -43.35 -10.93
C ARG A 62 20.30 -43.17 -9.66
N ALA A 63 20.64 -43.83 -8.56
CA ALA A 63 19.88 -43.74 -7.30
C ALA A 63 19.98 -42.34 -6.63
N VAL A 64 21.14 -41.65 -6.76
CA VAL A 64 21.30 -40.28 -6.22
C VAL A 64 20.51 -39.25 -7.05
N SER A 65 20.40 -39.44 -8.36
CA SER A 65 19.64 -38.55 -9.26
C SER A 65 18.13 -38.60 -8.93
N TRP A 66 17.57 -39.79 -8.71
CA TRP A 66 16.14 -39.96 -8.39
C TRP A 66 15.78 -39.40 -7.01
N ARG A 67 16.65 -39.53 -6.01
CA ARG A 67 16.42 -38.91 -4.68
C ARG A 67 16.47 -37.37 -4.73
N ARG A 68 17.37 -36.77 -5.52
CA ARG A 68 17.41 -35.33 -5.73
C ARG A 68 16.16 -34.81 -6.47
N LEU A 69 15.68 -35.58 -7.49
CA LEU A 69 14.49 -35.22 -8.25
C LEU A 69 13.21 -35.33 -7.40
N LEU A 70 13.10 -36.33 -6.52
CA LEU A 70 11.97 -36.51 -5.61
C LEU A 70 11.96 -35.45 -4.50
N LEU A 71 13.12 -35.10 -3.95
CA LEU A 71 13.23 -34.02 -2.95
C LEU A 71 12.96 -32.64 -3.56
N SER A 72 13.41 -32.37 -4.81
CA SER A 72 13.10 -31.10 -5.48
C SER A 72 11.62 -30.99 -5.84
N ARG A 73 10.94 -32.08 -6.20
CA ARG A 73 9.49 -32.08 -6.43
C ARG A 73 8.67 -31.95 -5.15
N ALA A 74 9.13 -32.54 -4.04
CA ALA A 74 8.45 -32.41 -2.74
C ALA A 74 8.56 -30.98 -2.17
N PHE A 75 9.67 -30.27 -2.44
CA PHE A 75 9.84 -28.85 -2.04
C PHE A 75 9.09 -27.87 -2.96
N ALA A 76 8.80 -28.25 -4.20
CA ALA A 76 8.02 -27.41 -5.12
C ALA A 76 6.49 -27.54 -4.91
N ALA A 77 6.03 -28.49 -4.10
CA ALA A 77 4.61 -28.86 -4.01
C ALA A 77 3.80 -28.13 -2.93
N THR A 78 4.38 -27.16 -2.19
CA THR A 78 3.67 -26.47 -1.09
C THR A 78 3.85 -24.94 -1.05
N ALA A 79 4.24 -24.32 -2.15
CA ALA A 79 4.20 -22.86 -2.20
C ALA A 79 2.72 -22.42 -2.26
N VAL A 80 2.17 -22.04 -1.11
CA VAL A 80 0.87 -21.35 -1.08
C VAL A 80 0.98 -20.14 -2.00
N PRO A 81 0.05 -19.96 -2.95
CA PRO A 81 0.11 -18.81 -3.85
C PRO A 81 0.09 -17.50 -3.03
N PRO A 82 0.81 -16.47 -3.46
CA PRO A 82 0.84 -15.20 -2.76
C PRO A 82 -0.56 -14.61 -2.65
N LYS A 83 -0.90 -14.03 -1.51
CA LYS A 83 -2.15 -13.29 -1.31
C LYS A 83 -2.25 -12.14 -2.30
N ARG A 84 -3.40 -11.96 -2.90
CA ARG A 84 -3.65 -10.91 -3.89
C ARG A 84 -4.32 -9.72 -3.22
N VAL A 85 -3.75 -8.54 -3.41
CA VAL A 85 -4.23 -7.29 -2.80
C VAL A 85 -4.51 -6.25 -3.85
N LEU A 86 -5.66 -5.57 -3.74
CA LEU A 86 -6.00 -4.39 -4.53
C LEU A 86 -5.88 -3.12 -3.67
N VAL A 87 -5.11 -2.16 -4.15
CA VAL A 87 -5.04 -0.79 -3.62
C VAL A 87 -5.55 0.16 -4.69
N PRO A 88 -6.84 0.56 -4.64
CA PRO A 88 -7.40 1.48 -5.62
C PRO A 88 -6.93 2.91 -5.34
N VAL A 89 -6.57 3.64 -6.39
CA VAL A 89 -6.10 5.03 -6.33
C VAL A 89 -6.87 5.93 -7.30
N ALA A 90 -6.91 7.22 -6.99
CA ALA A 90 -7.57 8.24 -7.80
C ALA A 90 -6.82 9.56 -7.72
N ALA A 91 -7.15 10.53 -8.57
CA ALA A 91 -6.64 11.88 -8.41
C ALA A 91 -6.97 12.43 -7.01
N GLY A 92 -5.95 12.98 -6.33
CA GLY A 92 -6.06 13.45 -4.95
C GLY A 92 -6.01 12.35 -3.87
N THR A 93 -5.66 11.11 -4.21
CA THR A 93 -5.31 10.08 -3.22
C THR A 93 -4.12 10.55 -2.37
N GLU A 94 -4.14 10.23 -1.07
CA GLU A 94 -3.01 10.54 -0.19
C GLU A 94 -1.85 9.58 -0.48
N PRO A 95 -0.67 10.09 -0.91
CA PRO A 95 0.40 9.24 -1.43
C PRO A 95 1.11 8.41 -0.37
N ILE A 96 1.25 8.90 0.87
CA ILE A 96 1.89 8.14 1.97
C ILE A 96 1.05 6.91 2.28
N GLU A 97 -0.27 7.05 2.32
CA GLU A 97 -1.19 5.97 2.65
C GLU A 97 -1.19 4.89 1.57
N ALA A 98 -1.23 5.28 0.30
CA ALA A 98 -1.17 4.34 -0.81
C ALA A 98 0.18 3.61 -0.87
N ALA A 99 1.29 4.36 -0.79
CA ALA A 99 2.63 3.81 -0.89
C ALA A 99 2.99 2.91 0.31
N ALA A 100 2.71 3.35 1.55
CA ALA A 100 3.00 2.55 2.73
C ALA A 100 2.18 1.26 2.75
N THR A 101 0.90 1.32 2.39
CA THR A 101 0.04 0.13 2.30
C THR A 101 0.60 -0.86 1.28
N ALA A 102 0.97 -0.40 0.08
CA ALA A 102 1.52 -1.27 -0.96
C ALA A 102 2.89 -1.85 -0.56
N ASP A 103 3.81 -1.03 -0.03
CA ASP A 103 5.16 -1.47 0.35
C ASP A 103 5.13 -2.53 1.46
N VAL A 104 4.40 -2.28 2.55
CA VAL A 104 4.32 -3.18 3.70
C VAL A 104 3.70 -4.53 3.33
N LEU A 105 2.63 -4.52 2.52
CA LEU A 105 1.99 -5.76 2.04
C LEU A 105 2.88 -6.54 1.07
N ASN A 106 3.63 -5.87 0.19
CA ASN A 106 4.63 -6.51 -0.66
C ASN A 106 5.76 -7.15 0.17
N ARG A 107 6.24 -6.49 1.24
CA ARG A 107 7.22 -7.07 2.19
C ARG A 107 6.69 -8.33 2.86
N ALA A 108 5.39 -8.42 3.11
CA ALA A 108 4.76 -9.62 3.65
C ALA A 108 4.65 -10.78 2.65
N GLY A 109 5.00 -10.54 1.37
CA GLY A 109 4.91 -11.51 0.29
C GLY A 109 3.56 -11.51 -0.43
N ALA A 110 2.72 -10.48 -0.26
CA ALA A 110 1.52 -10.31 -1.06
C ALA A 110 1.88 -9.86 -2.50
N ARG A 111 0.99 -10.13 -3.43
CA ARG A 111 0.98 -9.53 -4.76
C ARG A 111 0.02 -8.34 -4.75
N VAL A 112 0.57 -7.15 -4.61
CA VAL A 112 -0.21 -5.92 -4.59
C VAL A 112 -0.39 -5.40 -6.01
N THR A 113 -1.63 -5.03 -6.34
CA THR A 113 -1.99 -4.31 -7.56
C THR A 113 -2.51 -2.93 -7.17
N VAL A 114 -1.80 -1.90 -7.56
CA VAL A 114 -2.25 -0.50 -7.43
C VAL A 114 -3.04 -0.18 -8.69
N ALA A 115 -4.35 0.12 -8.58
CA ALA A 115 -5.20 0.33 -9.74
C ALA A 115 -5.94 1.67 -9.69
N THR A 116 -5.95 2.41 -10.80
CA THR A 116 -6.68 3.67 -10.89
C THR A 116 -8.17 3.45 -11.14
N VAL A 117 -9.02 4.26 -10.51
CA VAL A 117 -10.47 4.29 -10.80
C VAL A 117 -10.81 5.21 -11.98
N ALA A 118 -9.83 5.93 -12.54
CA ALA A 118 -10.07 6.83 -13.65
C ALA A 118 -10.54 6.08 -14.90
N SER A 119 -11.61 6.60 -15.52
CA SER A 119 -12.14 6.14 -16.80
C SER A 119 -11.39 6.84 -17.95
N ALA A 120 -10.09 6.57 -18.11
CA ALA A 120 -9.34 7.13 -19.24
C ALA A 120 -9.41 6.21 -20.48
N PRO A 121 -9.14 6.75 -21.69
CA PRO A 121 -9.05 5.94 -22.91
C PRO A 121 -8.02 4.81 -22.76
N SER A 122 -8.17 3.77 -23.58
CA SER A 122 -7.29 2.61 -23.61
C SER A 122 -5.84 3.02 -23.86
N GLY A 123 -4.88 2.49 -23.08
CA GLY A 123 -3.45 2.77 -23.18
C GLY A 123 -2.82 3.21 -21.86
N ASP A 124 -1.52 3.42 -21.85
CA ASP A 124 -0.76 3.83 -20.65
C ASP A 124 -1.07 5.25 -20.16
N GLU A 125 -1.71 6.07 -20.99
CA GLU A 125 -2.00 7.50 -20.71
C GLU A 125 -2.97 7.72 -19.54
N GLY A 126 -3.61 6.70 -18.98
CA GLY A 126 -4.52 6.83 -17.84
C GLY A 126 -3.99 6.23 -16.54
N LEU A 127 -2.76 5.69 -16.54
CA LEU A 127 -2.17 5.06 -15.36
C LEU A 127 -1.43 6.04 -14.45
N LEU A 128 -1.08 7.22 -14.96
CA LEU A 128 -0.50 8.27 -14.13
C LEU A 128 -1.59 8.97 -13.32
N VAL A 129 -1.48 8.85 -11.99
CA VAL A 129 -2.41 9.46 -11.03
C VAL A 129 -1.73 10.63 -10.35
N GLU A 130 -2.31 11.83 -10.47
CA GLU A 130 -1.88 12.98 -9.69
C GLU A 130 -2.47 12.89 -8.29
N ALA A 131 -1.67 12.39 -7.37
CA ALA A 131 -2.02 12.24 -5.97
C ALA A 131 -2.01 13.59 -5.24
N ALA A 132 -2.40 13.62 -3.97
CA ALA A 132 -2.35 14.83 -3.17
C ALA A 132 -0.92 15.41 -3.10
N TYR A 133 -0.82 16.71 -2.87
CA TYR A 133 0.44 17.44 -2.70
C TYR A 133 1.41 17.37 -3.89
N GLY A 134 0.90 17.11 -5.10
CA GLY A 134 1.71 17.10 -6.32
C GLY A 134 2.54 15.83 -6.52
N VAL A 135 2.37 14.81 -5.69
CA VAL A 135 3.02 13.50 -5.88
C VAL A 135 2.34 12.77 -7.03
N LYS A 136 3.14 12.12 -7.87
CA LYS A 136 2.66 11.31 -8.98
C LYS A 136 2.82 9.85 -8.68
N LEU A 137 1.74 9.10 -8.84
CA LEU A 137 1.71 7.65 -8.70
C LEU A 137 1.46 7.03 -10.08
N VAL A 138 2.13 5.93 -10.37
CA VAL A 138 1.84 5.14 -11.58
C VAL A 138 1.10 3.89 -11.13
N ALA A 139 -0.12 3.73 -11.63
CA ALA A 139 -0.93 2.53 -11.37
C ALA A 139 -0.50 1.37 -12.26
N ASP A 140 -0.68 0.13 -11.78
CA ASP A 140 -0.42 -1.10 -12.55
C ASP A 140 -1.51 -1.40 -13.58
N GLY A 141 -2.70 -0.82 -13.39
CA GLY A 141 -3.86 -1.03 -14.24
C GLY A 141 -5.07 -0.21 -13.80
N ARG A 142 -6.23 -0.53 -14.34
CA ARG A 142 -7.50 0.13 -14.00
C ARG A 142 -8.39 -0.80 -13.20
N VAL A 143 -9.12 -0.27 -12.23
CA VAL A 143 -10.11 -1.02 -11.46
C VAL A 143 -11.15 -1.68 -12.36
N ALA A 144 -11.56 -1.00 -13.42
CA ALA A 144 -12.54 -1.53 -14.37
C ALA A 144 -12.10 -2.83 -15.06
N ASP A 145 -10.80 -2.98 -15.31
CA ASP A 145 -10.22 -4.16 -15.97
C ASP A 145 -10.11 -5.36 -15.00
N LEU A 146 -10.21 -5.10 -13.69
CA LEU A 146 -10.05 -6.07 -12.61
C LEU A 146 -11.37 -6.55 -12.00
N GLU A 147 -12.54 -6.14 -12.54
CA GLU A 147 -13.86 -6.45 -11.95
C GLU A 147 -14.12 -7.95 -11.76
N ALA A 148 -13.61 -8.77 -12.66
CA ALA A 148 -13.77 -10.23 -12.60
C ALA A 148 -12.71 -10.94 -11.75
N GLU A 149 -11.68 -10.22 -11.28
CA GLU A 149 -10.60 -10.81 -10.53
C GLU A 149 -10.93 -10.98 -9.05
N ALA A 150 -10.37 -12.02 -8.44
CA ALA A 150 -10.50 -12.27 -7.01
C ALA A 150 -9.28 -11.74 -6.26
N PHE A 151 -9.52 -11.12 -5.13
CA PHE A 151 -8.51 -10.62 -4.20
C PHE A 151 -8.70 -11.23 -2.83
N ASP A 152 -7.65 -11.24 -2.00
CA ASP A 152 -7.71 -11.61 -0.58
C ASP A 152 -7.94 -10.37 0.30
N LEU A 153 -7.57 -9.19 -0.21
CA LEU A 153 -7.74 -7.89 0.45
C LEU A 153 -8.01 -6.79 -0.56
N ILE A 154 -8.92 -5.86 -0.22
CA ILE A 154 -9.08 -4.57 -0.89
C ILE A 154 -8.84 -3.46 0.14
N ALA A 155 -7.79 -2.64 -0.03
CA ALA A 155 -7.40 -1.59 0.91
C ALA A 155 -7.47 -0.19 0.25
N LEU A 156 -8.34 0.66 0.79
CA LEU A 156 -8.63 1.99 0.25
C LEU A 156 -7.79 3.06 0.96
N PRO A 157 -6.84 3.71 0.28
CA PRO A 157 -6.19 4.91 0.80
C PRO A 157 -7.18 6.08 0.84
N GLY A 158 -6.85 7.08 1.66
CA GLY A 158 -7.65 8.29 1.79
C GLY A 158 -7.20 9.42 0.87
N GLY A 159 -7.23 10.63 1.41
CA GLY A 159 -7.04 11.88 0.66
C GLY A 159 -8.35 12.42 0.09
N MET A 160 -8.39 13.74 -0.10
CA MET A 160 -9.52 14.42 -0.76
C MET A 160 -8.98 15.24 -1.94
N PRO A 161 -9.60 15.11 -3.13
CA PRO A 161 -10.86 14.44 -3.46
C PRO A 161 -10.74 12.92 -3.73
N GLY A 162 -9.58 12.30 -3.56
CA GLY A 162 -9.34 10.87 -3.88
C GLY A 162 -10.41 9.94 -3.32
N SER A 163 -10.72 10.03 -2.01
CA SER A 163 -11.77 9.20 -1.38
C SER A 163 -13.16 9.40 -2.00
N ALA A 164 -13.47 10.61 -2.49
CA ALA A 164 -14.73 10.85 -3.18
C ALA A 164 -14.75 10.17 -4.56
N HIS A 165 -13.65 10.22 -5.29
CA HIS A 165 -13.54 9.51 -6.56
C HIS A 165 -13.63 7.99 -6.38
N LEU A 166 -13.02 7.43 -5.31
CA LEU A 166 -13.17 6.02 -4.98
C LEU A 166 -14.63 5.68 -4.69
N ARG A 167 -15.31 6.49 -3.86
CA ARG A 167 -16.73 6.32 -3.53
C ARG A 167 -17.62 6.27 -4.78
N ASP A 168 -17.35 7.16 -5.74
CA ASP A 168 -18.19 7.34 -6.92
C ASP A 168 -17.92 6.28 -8.00
N CYS A 169 -16.85 5.48 -7.87
CA CYS A 169 -16.55 4.38 -8.77
C CYS A 169 -17.46 3.17 -8.50
N LYS A 170 -18.48 2.98 -9.35
CA LYS A 170 -19.46 1.91 -9.19
C LYS A 170 -18.88 0.51 -9.32
N VAL A 171 -17.84 0.34 -10.14
CA VAL A 171 -17.14 -0.94 -10.27
C VAL A 171 -16.45 -1.29 -8.96
N LEU A 172 -15.72 -0.33 -8.35
CA LEU A 172 -15.06 -0.54 -7.07
C LEU A 172 -16.07 -0.84 -5.95
N GLU A 173 -17.17 -0.08 -5.86
CA GLU A 173 -18.25 -0.33 -4.90
C GLU A 173 -18.75 -1.77 -4.99
N LYS A 174 -19.08 -2.23 -6.20
CA LYS A 174 -19.54 -3.60 -6.45
C LYS A 174 -18.51 -4.64 -6.05
N MET A 175 -17.24 -4.42 -6.39
CA MET A 175 -16.13 -5.32 -6.03
C MET A 175 -15.98 -5.44 -4.51
N VAL A 176 -15.94 -4.31 -3.78
CA VAL A 176 -15.77 -4.30 -2.32
C VAL A 176 -16.97 -4.96 -1.62
N LYS A 177 -18.20 -4.66 -2.04
CA LYS A 177 -19.40 -5.29 -1.48
C LYS A 177 -19.39 -6.81 -1.66
N LYS A 178 -19.21 -7.28 -2.89
CA LYS A 178 -19.13 -8.71 -3.21
C LYS A 178 -18.00 -9.41 -2.44
N HIS A 179 -16.83 -8.74 -2.32
CA HIS A 179 -15.68 -9.25 -1.60
C HIS A 179 -16.00 -9.44 -0.10
N ALA A 180 -16.59 -8.44 0.53
CA ALA A 180 -16.95 -8.49 1.94
C ALA A 180 -18.09 -9.48 2.24
N GLU A 181 -19.10 -9.60 1.37
CA GLU A 181 -20.19 -10.60 1.47
C GLU A 181 -19.63 -12.03 1.45
N ASN A 182 -18.52 -12.27 0.76
CA ASN A 182 -17.82 -13.55 0.74
C ASN A 182 -16.83 -13.71 1.93
N GLY A 183 -16.86 -12.84 2.92
CA GLY A 183 -15.98 -12.86 4.08
C GLY A 183 -14.56 -12.34 3.81
N GLY A 184 -14.32 -11.72 2.66
CA GLY A 184 -13.02 -11.15 2.28
C GLY A 184 -12.63 -9.97 3.16
N LEU A 185 -11.32 -9.82 3.40
CA LEU A 185 -10.76 -8.73 4.20
C LEU A 185 -10.78 -7.42 3.41
N TYR A 186 -11.24 -6.35 4.03
CA TYR A 186 -11.17 -5.01 3.46
C TYR A 186 -10.73 -3.98 4.48
N GLY A 187 -10.12 -2.91 4.00
CA GLY A 187 -9.67 -1.83 4.87
C GLY A 187 -9.77 -0.46 4.23
N ALA A 188 -9.77 0.56 5.06
CA ALA A 188 -9.69 1.94 4.60
C ALA A 188 -9.02 2.84 5.66
N ILE A 189 -8.34 3.88 5.19
CA ILE A 189 -7.62 4.81 6.05
C ILE A 189 -8.04 6.26 5.79
N CYS A 190 -7.89 7.12 6.78
CA CYS A 190 -8.08 8.58 6.70
C CYS A 190 -9.54 8.97 6.37
N ALA A 191 -9.77 9.62 5.23
CA ALA A 191 -11.12 10.00 4.81
C ALA A 191 -11.94 8.82 4.27
N ALA A 192 -11.29 7.80 3.72
CA ALA A 192 -11.96 6.71 2.99
C ALA A 192 -12.95 5.88 3.83
N PRO A 193 -12.72 5.60 5.14
CA PRO A 193 -13.72 4.92 5.96
C PRO A 193 -15.05 5.67 6.00
N ALA A 194 -15.02 6.98 6.21
CA ALA A 194 -16.25 7.79 6.31
C ALA A 194 -16.84 8.14 4.93
N VAL A 195 -15.97 8.44 3.95
CA VAL A 195 -16.41 8.94 2.64
C VAL A 195 -16.83 7.83 1.70
N ALA A 196 -16.15 6.68 1.72
CA ALA A 196 -16.43 5.55 0.83
C ALA A 196 -17.10 4.39 1.56
N LEU A 197 -16.45 3.73 2.52
CA LEU A 197 -16.98 2.52 3.15
C LEU A 197 -18.32 2.76 3.87
N ALA A 198 -18.43 3.83 4.68
CA ALA A 198 -19.66 4.16 5.38
C ALA A 198 -20.77 4.54 4.40
N HIS A 199 -20.45 5.30 3.34
CA HIS A 199 -21.39 5.64 2.28
C HIS A 199 -21.97 4.40 1.58
N TRP A 200 -21.15 3.37 1.38
CA TRP A 200 -21.58 2.10 0.79
C TRP A 200 -22.30 1.18 1.78
N GLY A 201 -22.43 1.58 3.06
CA GLY A 201 -23.05 0.78 4.12
C GLY A 201 -22.18 -0.34 4.68
N MET A 202 -20.88 -0.34 4.34
CA MET A 202 -19.94 -1.41 4.67
C MET A 202 -19.52 -1.43 6.14
N LEU A 203 -19.76 -0.35 6.89
CA LEU A 203 -19.37 -0.23 8.30
C LEU A 203 -20.59 -0.31 9.25
N LYS A 204 -21.75 -0.68 8.75
CA LYS A 204 -22.98 -0.78 9.56
C LYS A 204 -22.83 -1.77 10.70
N GLY A 205 -23.04 -1.30 11.94
CA GLY A 205 -22.92 -2.09 13.16
C GLY A 205 -21.50 -2.51 13.51
N LEU A 206 -20.48 -1.88 12.88
CA LEU A 206 -19.07 -2.11 13.17
C LEU A 206 -18.47 -0.96 13.98
N LYS A 207 -17.47 -1.28 14.81
CA LYS A 207 -16.53 -0.34 15.36
C LYS A 207 -15.61 0.13 14.24
N ALA A 208 -15.43 1.45 14.08
CA ALA A 208 -14.56 2.00 13.04
C ALA A 208 -13.92 3.32 13.46
N THR A 209 -12.78 3.64 12.84
CA THR A 209 -12.12 4.94 12.95
C THR A 209 -11.91 5.54 11.56
N CYS A 210 -11.64 6.83 11.52
CA CYS A 210 -11.28 7.56 10.31
C CYS A 210 -10.46 8.80 10.68
N TYR A 211 -10.14 9.64 9.69
CA TYR A 211 -9.50 10.92 9.97
C TYR A 211 -10.33 11.75 10.97
N PRO A 212 -9.73 12.32 12.02
CA PRO A 212 -10.47 12.89 13.16
C PRO A 212 -11.58 13.86 12.77
N SER A 213 -11.36 14.74 11.79
CA SER A 213 -12.40 15.70 11.37
C SER A 213 -13.54 15.07 10.55
N PHE A 214 -13.48 13.78 10.26
CA PHE A 214 -14.54 13.04 9.55
C PHE A 214 -15.34 12.12 10.46
N ILE A 215 -14.99 11.99 11.75
CA ILE A 215 -15.66 11.08 12.68
C ILE A 215 -17.15 11.38 12.79
N GLU A 216 -17.53 12.67 12.79
CA GLU A 216 -18.92 13.12 12.86
C GLU A 216 -19.72 12.85 11.56
N LYS A 217 -19.05 12.44 10.48
CA LYS A 217 -19.67 12.06 9.22
C LYS A 217 -20.09 10.59 9.16
N PHE A 218 -19.72 9.80 10.16
CA PHE A 218 -20.20 8.44 10.22
C PHE A 218 -21.73 8.42 10.41
N PRO A 219 -22.43 7.54 9.68
CA PRO A 219 -23.85 7.27 9.95
C PRO A 219 -24.07 6.79 11.39
N ALA A 220 -25.28 6.97 11.91
CA ALA A 220 -25.62 6.60 13.30
C ALA A 220 -25.52 5.09 13.58
N ASP A 221 -25.47 4.26 12.56
CA ASP A 221 -25.32 2.81 12.66
C ASP A 221 -23.86 2.33 12.61
N VAL A 222 -22.88 3.24 12.55
CA VAL A 222 -21.45 2.97 12.74
C VAL A 222 -21.05 3.33 14.16
N ILE A 223 -20.22 2.51 14.81
CA ILE A 223 -19.72 2.76 16.18
C ILE A 223 -18.34 3.43 16.07
N PRO A 224 -18.24 4.76 16.25
CA PRO A 224 -16.99 5.46 16.11
C PRO A 224 -16.06 5.15 17.27
N VAL A 225 -14.77 4.86 16.98
CA VAL A 225 -13.73 4.61 17.97
C VAL A 225 -12.55 5.54 17.71
N ASN A 226 -12.11 6.27 18.73
CA ASN A 226 -10.90 7.09 18.64
C ASN A 226 -9.65 6.23 18.91
N SER A 227 -9.26 5.44 17.91
CA SER A 227 -8.06 4.62 17.93
C SER A 227 -7.30 4.79 16.62
N ARG A 228 -5.98 4.64 16.65
CA ARG A 228 -5.12 4.78 15.48
C ARG A 228 -5.45 3.74 14.41
N VAL A 229 -5.78 2.52 14.84
CA VAL A 229 -6.27 1.42 14.00
C VAL A 229 -7.40 0.72 14.73
N VAL A 230 -8.43 0.32 14.02
CA VAL A 230 -9.55 -0.49 14.52
C VAL A 230 -9.74 -1.68 13.60
N VAL A 231 -9.77 -2.87 14.19
CA VAL A 231 -10.11 -4.12 13.51
C VAL A 231 -11.46 -4.59 14.08
N ASP A 232 -12.46 -4.75 13.24
CA ASP A 232 -13.75 -5.34 13.61
C ASP A 232 -14.19 -6.29 12.50
N ARG A 233 -14.32 -7.57 12.83
CA ARG A 233 -14.59 -8.66 11.87
C ARG A 233 -13.58 -8.64 10.72
N ASN A 234 -14.04 -8.49 9.48
CA ASN A 234 -13.22 -8.43 8.27
C ASN A 234 -12.95 -6.98 7.78
N ALA A 235 -13.18 -5.98 8.64
CA ALA A 235 -12.91 -4.58 8.36
C ALA A 235 -11.74 -4.06 9.18
N VAL A 236 -10.79 -3.37 8.54
CA VAL A 236 -9.69 -2.65 9.19
C VAL A 236 -9.78 -1.18 8.82
N THR A 237 -9.84 -0.30 9.82
CA THR A 237 -9.90 1.15 9.58
C THR A 237 -8.80 1.88 10.33
N SER A 238 -8.35 3.04 9.82
CA SER A 238 -7.28 3.82 10.43
C SER A 238 -7.43 5.33 10.19
N GLN A 239 -6.65 6.14 10.94
CA GLN A 239 -6.91 7.58 11.06
C GLN A 239 -6.27 8.44 9.98
N GLY A 240 -5.09 8.11 9.45
CA GLY A 240 -4.47 9.00 8.47
C GLY A 240 -2.99 8.74 8.20
N PRO A 241 -2.28 9.64 7.50
CA PRO A 241 -0.92 9.39 7.00
C PRO A 241 0.06 8.94 8.09
N GLY A 242 -0.04 9.52 9.30
CA GLY A 242 0.80 9.15 10.43
C GLY A 242 0.50 7.78 11.05
N THR A 243 -0.53 7.07 10.58
CA THR A 243 -0.88 5.70 11.01
C THR A 243 -0.81 4.68 9.87
N SER A 244 -0.25 5.06 8.73
CA SER A 244 -0.24 4.22 7.51
C SER A 244 0.51 2.92 7.68
N VAL A 245 1.67 2.93 8.35
CA VAL A 245 2.46 1.73 8.60
C VAL A 245 1.74 0.80 9.57
N GLU A 246 1.13 1.34 10.63
CA GLU A 246 0.34 0.57 11.60
C GLU A 246 -0.88 -0.07 10.95
N PHE A 247 -1.58 0.68 10.11
CA PHE A 247 -2.70 0.17 9.30
C PHE A 247 -2.28 -0.99 8.41
N ALA A 248 -1.18 -0.81 7.67
CA ALA A 248 -0.68 -1.84 6.76
C ALA A 248 -0.21 -3.10 7.52
N LEU A 249 0.44 -2.95 8.69
CA LEU A 249 0.82 -4.07 9.55
C LEU A 249 -0.39 -4.79 10.13
N ALA A 250 -1.46 -4.08 10.50
CA ALA A 250 -2.71 -4.71 10.91
C ALA A 250 -3.34 -5.53 9.77
N LEU A 251 -3.29 -5.05 8.54
CA LEU A 251 -3.72 -5.80 7.36
C LEU A 251 -2.86 -7.04 7.14
N VAL A 252 -1.53 -6.96 7.33
CA VAL A 252 -0.63 -8.12 7.28
C VAL A 252 -1.01 -9.15 8.35
N GLU A 253 -1.28 -8.70 9.58
CA GLU A 253 -1.69 -9.58 10.67
C GLU A 253 -2.99 -10.35 10.33
N GLN A 254 -3.97 -9.67 9.76
CA GLN A 254 -5.23 -10.30 9.35
C GLN A 254 -5.06 -11.28 8.18
N LEU A 255 -4.12 -11.04 7.25
CA LEU A 255 -3.87 -11.90 6.08
C LEU A 255 -2.98 -13.10 6.37
N TYR A 256 -1.97 -12.92 7.22
CA TYR A 256 -0.86 -13.87 7.37
C TYR A 256 -0.61 -14.29 8.81
N GLY A 257 -1.26 -13.64 9.78
CA GLY A 257 -1.06 -13.85 11.20
C GLY A 257 0.05 -12.99 11.81
N LYS A 258 0.10 -13.02 13.14
CA LYS A 258 0.94 -12.18 13.98
C LYS A 258 2.44 -12.36 13.70
N GLU A 259 2.90 -13.60 13.54
CA GLU A 259 4.32 -13.89 13.29
C GLU A 259 4.84 -13.22 12.03
N LYS A 260 4.05 -13.24 10.94
CA LYS A 260 4.42 -12.56 9.69
C LYS A 260 4.40 -11.04 9.85
N MET A 261 3.46 -10.50 10.60
CA MET A 261 3.41 -9.07 10.89
C MET A 261 4.66 -8.63 11.67
N GLU A 262 5.10 -9.37 12.69
CA GLU A 262 6.31 -9.09 13.47
C GLU A 262 7.58 -9.18 12.60
N GLU A 263 7.66 -10.19 11.71
CA GLU A 263 8.76 -10.35 10.74
C GLU A 263 8.90 -9.11 9.83
N VAL A 264 7.76 -8.59 9.35
CA VAL A 264 7.74 -7.40 8.47
C VAL A 264 8.02 -6.12 9.26
N ALA A 265 7.51 -5.99 10.47
CA ALA A 265 7.63 -4.79 11.30
C ALA A 265 9.08 -4.52 11.77
N GLY A 266 9.87 -5.57 12.02
CA GLY A 266 11.25 -5.44 12.50
C GLY A 266 12.12 -4.56 11.59
N PRO A 267 12.29 -4.90 10.29
CA PRO A 267 13.07 -4.11 9.35
C PRO A 267 12.50 -2.70 9.06
N LEU A 268 11.21 -2.46 9.35
CA LEU A 268 10.59 -1.13 9.23
C LEU A 268 10.96 -0.21 10.42
N VAL A 269 11.66 -0.73 11.43
CA VAL A 269 12.06 0.02 12.64
C VAL A 269 10.85 0.67 13.33
N THR A 270 9.72 -0.07 13.37
CA THR A 270 8.50 0.38 14.03
C THR A 270 8.54 0.12 15.52
N ASN A 271 7.86 0.96 16.32
CA ASN A 271 7.69 0.72 17.75
C ASN A 271 6.52 -0.27 17.95
N LEU A 272 6.83 -1.57 18.00
CA LEU A 272 5.85 -2.66 18.17
C LEU A 272 5.05 -2.54 19.48
N LEU A 273 5.61 -1.97 20.55
CA LEU A 273 4.88 -1.79 21.80
C LEU A 273 3.63 -0.91 21.65
N HIS A 274 3.67 0.02 20.69
CA HIS A 274 2.50 0.86 20.36
C HIS A 274 1.46 0.12 19.54
N LEU A 275 1.87 -0.81 18.66
CA LEU A 275 0.97 -1.61 17.82
C LEU A 275 0.09 -2.56 18.64
N PHE A 276 0.66 -3.26 19.63
CA PHE A 276 -0.08 -4.22 20.46
C PHE A 276 -1.10 -3.60 21.41
N SER A 277 -0.90 -2.34 21.80
CA SER A 277 -1.83 -1.62 22.67
C SER A 277 -3.08 -1.10 21.97
N LEU A 278 -3.11 -1.09 20.63
CA LEU A 278 -4.07 -0.29 19.87
C LEU A 278 -5.02 -1.11 18.96
N CYS A 279 -4.70 -2.36 18.63
CA CYS A 279 -5.45 -3.11 17.63
C CYS A 279 -6.68 -3.85 18.15
N TYR A 280 -6.77 -4.11 19.46
CA TYR A 280 -7.89 -4.88 20.04
C TYR A 280 -8.64 -4.03 21.08
N VAL A 281 -9.61 -3.26 20.60
CA VAL A 281 -10.66 -2.72 21.48
C VAL A 281 -11.66 -3.86 21.67
N ASN A 282 -11.52 -4.58 22.84
CA ASN A 282 -12.48 -5.57 23.29
C ASN A 282 -13.90 -4.99 23.41
#